data_9fdf1e568d7d351f1412373aa47f8acd
#
_entry.id   9fdf1e568d7d351f1412373aa47f8acd
#
_cell.length_a   1.000
_cell.length_b   1.000
_cell.length_c   1.000
_cell.angle_alpha   90.00
_cell.angle_beta   90.00
_cell.angle_gamma   90.00
#
_symmetry.space_group_name_H-M   'P 1'
#
loop_
_entity.id
_entity.type
_entity.pdbx_description
1 polymer ?
#
loop_
_entity_poly.entity_id
_entity_poly.type
_entity_poly.pdbx_seq_one_letter_code
_entity_poly.pdbx_strand_id
1 'polypeptide(L)'
;LKQRVHLIFPMLRTIPNDTHASLAHEIDFDDLIKVKINGDPVIEYPFQFEHKGLLSYRSSATDGTEIMHQLFPSKDQPVFIDRVKILNTTDKSISIDIPKIEYEYETDKKNGVLGAYKIKVTSSKKGFYQLSPNEIFEYSLIYSARLSNAIEPYISVDFEFKKREELVSKTYSDLVFESPDKILNSFFTFAKLRAVESIFKTKGGLMHAPGGGRYYAAIWANDQAEYANPFFPFLGNLEGNESAINSFRHFARFINDEYKPIPSSIIAEGIDFWNAAGDRGDMAMIAYGAGRFAMAYGDKKTAKELWPLIEWCLEFCRKKINKDGVVASDSDELEGRFPAGDANLNTSSLYYDALISASLLGDELNKDKRLLDQYKFQATAIKNAIEKYFGAEMSGYKTYQYFKENLLLRAWIATPLTVDIFDRSEGTIDALFSKELWTEDGLASQANTDQLLKSILPFVELTDLQGHDGNDLEYIINLFMHPDLKKDSYSKTNFDDSNWEKVKLPGRLEKLFEGKEPSDGIYWFRKKVNISNTDNDYELTFED
;
A
#
# COMPACT_ATOMS: atom_id res chain seq x y z
N LEU A 1 14.46 -22.61 -8.94
CA LEU A 1 13.87 -21.26 -8.79
C LEU A 1 14.79 -20.25 -9.46
N LYS A 2 14.30 -19.49 -10.44
CA LYS A 2 15.05 -18.34 -10.98
C LYS A 2 14.93 -17.21 -9.96
N GLN A 3 16.05 -16.70 -9.49
CA GLN A 3 16.07 -15.52 -8.65
C GLN A 3 16.09 -14.27 -9.54
N ARG A 4 15.21 -13.30 -9.25
CA ARG A 4 15.17 -11.99 -9.89
C ARG A 4 15.36 -10.90 -8.88
N VAL A 5 16.11 -9.88 -9.24
CA VAL A 5 16.24 -8.66 -8.48
C VAL A 5 15.42 -7.58 -9.19
N HIS A 6 14.34 -7.12 -8.54
CA HIS A 6 13.54 -6.00 -9.01
C HIS A 6 13.98 -4.74 -8.26
N LEU A 7 14.72 -3.88 -8.95
CA LEU A 7 15.24 -2.63 -8.41
C LEU A 7 14.26 -1.49 -8.70
N ILE A 8 13.89 -0.75 -7.66
CA ILE A 8 13.08 0.46 -7.80
C ILE A 8 13.83 1.63 -7.16
N PHE A 9 14.01 2.69 -7.94
CA PHE A 9 14.66 3.92 -7.50
C PHE A 9 13.63 5.06 -7.51
N PRO A 10 12.93 5.30 -6.40
CA PRO A 10 11.73 6.15 -6.35
C PRO A 10 11.95 7.57 -6.87
N MET A 11 13.13 8.13 -6.60
CA MET A 11 13.45 9.51 -6.94
C MET A 11 14.03 9.71 -8.34
N LEU A 12 14.32 8.64 -9.07
CA LEU A 12 14.73 8.68 -10.46
C LEU A 12 13.49 8.52 -11.35
N ARG A 13 12.91 9.66 -11.73
CA ARG A 13 11.61 9.73 -12.41
C ARG A 13 11.76 9.48 -13.91
N THR A 14 10.93 8.60 -14.46
CA THR A 14 10.94 8.24 -15.90
C THR A 14 9.91 9.00 -16.73
N ILE A 15 8.78 9.36 -16.13
CA ILE A 15 7.71 10.13 -16.77
C ILE A 15 7.37 11.30 -15.84
N PRO A 16 7.33 12.56 -16.33
CA PRO A 16 6.87 13.66 -15.51
C PRO A 16 5.37 13.49 -15.21
N ASN A 17 4.98 13.94 -14.01
CA ASN A 17 3.57 14.04 -13.64
C ASN A 17 2.82 12.69 -13.59
N ASP A 18 3.54 11.62 -13.30
CA ASP A 18 2.97 10.28 -13.18
C ASP A 18 3.40 9.66 -11.84
N THR A 19 2.44 9.22 -11.05
CA THR A 19 2.68 8.62 -9.74
C THR A 19 3.45 7.30 -9.81
N HIS A 20 3.34 6.58 -10.93
CA HIS A 20 3.93 5.26 -11.15
C HIS A 20 5.28 5.29 -11.89
N ALA A 21 5.83 6.46 -12.14
CA ALA A 21 7.00 6.66 -12.99
C ALA A 21 8.35 6.66 -12.26
N SER A 22 8.51 5.87 -11.23
CA SER A 22 9.82 5.57 -10.66
C SER A 22 10.64 4.70 -11.60
N LEU A 23 11.96 4.88 -11.64
CA LEU A 23 12.85 3.99 -12.39
C LEU A 23 12.78 2.59 -11.78
N ALA A 24 12.28 1.64 -12.56
CA ALA A 24 12.23 0.23 -12.21
C ALA A 24 13.07 -0.57 -13.22
N HIS A 25 13.79 -1.57 -12.75
CA HIS A 25 14.61 -2.43 -13.58
C HIS A 25 14.72 -3.82 -12.99
N GLU A 26 14.49 -4.82 -13.80
CA GLU A 26 14.62 -6.23 -13.43
C GLU A 26 15.93 -6.80 -13.95
N ILE A 27 16.59 -7.59 -13.12
CA ILE A 27 17.83 -8.28 -13.45
C ILE A 27 17.69 -9.74 -13.04
N ASP A 28 17.86 -10.65 -13.98
CA ASP A 28 17.98 -12.07 -13.66
C ASP A 28 19.30 -12.32 -12.94
N PHE A 29 19.23 -12.95 -11.77
CA PHE A 29 20.41 -13.20 -10.95
C PHE A 29 21.42 -14.12 -11.63
N ASP A 30 20.95 -15.10 -12.39
CA ASP A 30 21.77 -16.03 -13.16
C ASP A 30 22.60 -15.33 -14.24
N ASP A 31 22.18 -14.15 -14.71
CA ASP A 31 22.92 -13.36 -15.69
C ASP A 31 24.04 -12.52 -15.05
N LEU A 32 23.93 -12.25 -13.74
CA LEU A 32 24.86 -11.39 -13.02
C LEU A 32 26.00 -12.15 -12.35
N ILE A 33 25.73 -13.31 -11.77
CA ILE A 33 26.60 -13.93 -10.79
C ILE A 33 26.97 -15.34 -11.21
N LYS A 34 28.22 -15.53 -11.59
CA LYS A 34 28.80 -16.83 -11.90
C LYS A 34 29.96 -17.12 -10.95
N VAL A 35 29.68 -16.97 -9.63
CA VAL A 35 30.66 -17.38 -8.61
C VAL A 35 30.87 -18.87 -8.74
N LYS A 36 32.13 -19.29 -8.67
CA LYS A 36 32.49 -20.71 -8.68
C LYS A 36 33.19 -21.09 -7.39
N ILE A 37 32.91 -22.29 -6.92
CA ILE A 37 33.62 -22.91 -5.83
C ILE A 37 34.23 -24.20 -6.34
N ASN A 38 35.54 -24.37 -6.15
CA ASN A 38 36.32 -25.50 -6.68
C ASN A 38 36.19 -25.68 -8.22
N GLY A 39 35.91 -24.60 -8.96
CA GLY A 39 35.74 -24.60 -10.41
C GLY A 39 34.30 -24.78 -10.90
N ASP A 40 33.37 -25.18 -10.04
CA ASP A 40 31.97 -25.42 -10.36
C ASP A 40 31.10 -24.21 -10.06
N PRO A 41 30.08 -23.87 -10.85
CA PRO A 41 29.12 -22.83 -10.52
C PRO A 41 28.38 -23.12 -9.22
N VAL A 42 28.24 -22.11 -8.38
CA VAL A 42 27.50 -22.21 -7.13
C VAL A 42 26.00 -22.32 -7.41
N ILE A 43 25.35 -23.32 -6.85
CA ILE A 43 23.90 -23.48 -6.81
C ILE A 43 23.47 -23.45 -5.36
N GLU A 44 22.62 -22.49 -5.04
CA GLU A 44 22.13 -22.25 -3.68
C GLU A 44 20.76 -22.88 -3.45
N TYR A 45 20.57 -23.42 -2.25
CA TYR A 45 19.30 -23.94 -1.73
C TYR A 45 18.94 -23.20 -0.44
N PRO A 46 18.15 -22.10 -0.51
CA PRO A 46 17.75 -21.34 0.65
C PRO A 46 16.93 -22.20 1.63
N PHE A 47 17.25 -22.11 2.93
CA PHE A 47 16.56 -22.88 3.96
C PHE A 47 16.12 -22.05 5.16
N GLN A 48 16.62 -20.81 5.32
CA GLN A 48 16.25 -19.92 6.43
C GLN A 48 16.17 -18.50 5.93
N PHE A 49 15.09 -17.80 6.29
CA PHE A 49 14.87 -16.39 6.03
C PHE A 49 14.62 -15.65 7.33
N GLU A 50 15.16 -14.45 7.45
CA GLU A 50 14.93 -13.55 8.57
C GLU A 50 14.74 -12.13 8.05
N HIS A 51 13.65 -11.49 8.48
CA HIS A 51 13.38 -10.09 8.17
C HIS A 51 13.23 -9.28 9.46
N LYS A 52 14.30 -8.59 9.84
CA LYS A 52 14.37 -7.68 10.99
C LYS A 52 14.94 -6.33 10.59
N GLY A 53 14.27 -5.68 9.65
CA GLY A 53 14.75 -4.43 9.08
C GLY A 53 15.83 -4.58 8.00
N LEU A 54 16.48 -5.74 7.93
CA LEU A 54 17.22 -6.25 6.80
C LEU A 54 16.61 -7.59 6.42
N LEU A 55 16.65 -7.92 5.14
CA LEU A 55 16.33 -9.28 4.72
C LEU A 55 17.64 -10.08 4.76
N SER A 56 17.70 -11.09 5.62
CA SER A 56 18.80 -12.05 5.62
C SER A 56 18.28 -13.42 5.23
N TYR A 57 19.04 -14.17 4.46
CA TYR A 57 18.75 -15.59 4.25
C TYR A 57 20.02 -16.41 4.20
N ARG A 58 19.89 -17.68 4.56
CA ARG A 58 20.96 -18.68 4.55
C ARG A 58 20.61 -19.76 3.56
N SER A 59 21.63 -20.18 2.79
CA SER A 59 21.55 -21.21 1.79
C SER A 59 22.61 -22.27 2.03
N SER A 60 22.30 -23.52 1.75
CA SER A 60 23.32 -24.53 1.52
C SER A 60 23.70 -24.53 0.03
N ALA A 61 24.97 -24.73 -0.28
CA ALA A 61 25.44 -24.89 -1.65
C ALA A 61 25.79 -26.34 -1.97
N THR A 62 25.81 -26.68 -3.25
CA THR A 62 26.05 -28.05 -3.75
C THR A 62 27.40 -28.64 -3.37
N ASP A 63 28.37 -27.81 -3.06
CA ASP A 63 29.74 -28.18 -2.69
C ASP A 63 29.96 -28.35 -1.18
N GLY A 64 28.89 -28.24 -0.38
CA GLY A 64 28.94 -28.35 1.07
C GLY A 64 29.33 -27.08 1.77
N THR A 65 29.24 -25.91 1.14
CA THR A 65 29.39 -24.61 1.78
C THR A 65 28.04 -24.06 2.26
N GLU A 66 28.09 -23.10 3.19
CA GLU A 66 26.95 -22.32 3.60
C GLU A 66 27.12 -20.86 3.15
N ILE A 67 26.08 -20.31 2.57
CA ILE A 67 26.08 -18.92 2.06
C ILE A 67 25.01 -18.13 2.82
N MET A 68 25.38 -16.96 3.30
CA MET A 68 24.47 -16.03 3.94
C MET A 68 24.42 -14.72 3.16
N HIS A 69 23.23 -14.29 2.86
CA HIS A 69 22.94 -12.99 2.26
C HIS A 69 22.35 -12.04 3.28
N GLN A 70 22.76 -10.76 3.22
CA GLN A 70 22.20 -9.65 3.99
C GLN A 70 21.88 -8.52 3.02
N LEU A 71 20.58 -8.34 2.76
CA LEU A 71 20.09 -7.40 1.76
C LEU A 71 19.51 -6.17 2.44
N PHE A 72 19.97 -4.99 2.02
CA PHE A 72 19.51 -3.73 2.60
C PHE A 72 19.71 -2.54 1.63
N PRO A 73 18.81 -1.53 1.67
CA PRO A 73 19.01 -0.28 0.97
C PRO A 73 19.95 0.64 1.77
N SER A 74 20.72 1.47 1.06
CA SER A 74 21.38 2.62 1.68
C SER A 74 20.32 3.62 2.13
N LYS A 75 20.58 4.30 3.26
CA LYS A 75 19.74 5.39 3.75
C LYS A 75 19.81 6.65 2.88
N ASP A 76 21.02 6.99 2.40
CA ASP A 76 21.30 8.31 1.83
C ASP A 76 21.65 8.29 0.34
N GLN A 77 21.82 7.11 -0.24
CA GLN A 77 22.25 6.93 -1.63
C GLN A 77 21.23 6.06 -2.40
N PRO A 78 21.05 6.27 -3.71
CA PRO A 78 20.23 5.38 -4.54
C PRO A 78 20.99 4.06 -4.81
N VAL A 79 21.19 3.30 -3.74
CA VAL A 79 21.99 2.07 -3.72
C VAL A 79 21.27 1.00 -2.90
N PHE A 80 21.27 -0.21 -3.43
CA PHE A 80 20.88 -1.43 -2.74
C PHE A 80 22.09 -2.35 -2.63
N ILE A 81 22.28 -3.02 -1.51
CA ILE A 81 23.46 -3.83 -1.22
C ILE A 81 23.02 -5.24 -0.83
N ASP A 82 23.68 -6.22 -1.42
CA ASP A 82 23.66 -7.60 -0.99
C ASP A 82 25.06 -7.97 -0.47
N ARG A 83 25.17 -8.13 0.84
CA ARG A 83 26.39 -8.55 1.53
C ARG A 83 26.38 -10.07 1.65
N VAL A 84 27.32 -10.73 0.98
CA VAL A 84 27.40 -12.17 0.86
C VAL A 84 28.55 -12.71 1.69
N LYS A 85 28.26 -13.71 2.54
CA LYS A 85 29.23 -14.44 3.35
C LYS A 85 29.22 -15.91 2.96
N ILE A 86 30.37 -16.44 2.57
CA ILE A 86 30.57 -17.86 2.24
C ILE A 86 31.35 -18.50 3.38
N LEU A 87 30.76 -19.45 4.06
CA LEU A 87 31.39 -20.26 5.11
C LEU A 87 31.80 -21.62 4.52
N ASN A 88 33.06 -21.97 4.62
CA ASN A 88 33.52 -23.28 4.29
C ASN A 88 33.19 -24.27 5.42
N THR A 89 32.13 -25.03 5.27
CA THR A 89 31.70 -26.04 6.25
C THR A 89 32.34 -27.41 6.01
N THR A 90 33.19 -27.52 4.98
CA THR A 90 33.90 -28.77 4.66
C THR A 90 35.17 -28.94 5.49
N ASP A 91 35.75 -30.12 5.46
CA ASP A 91 37.02 -30.47 6.13
C ASP A 91 38.27 -30.15 5.29
N LYS A 92 38.09 -29.56 4.11
CA LYS A 92 39.15 -29.25 3.15
C LYS A 92 39.15 -27.76 2.77
N SER A 93 40.31 -27.26 2.34
CA SER A 93 40.36 -25.94 1.72
C SER A 93 39.62 -25.94 0.39
N ILE A 94 38.85 -24.90 0.14
CA ILE A 94 38.10 -24.66 -1.10
C ILE A 94 38.66 -23.45 -1.83
N SER A 95 38.51 -23.41 -3.15
CA SER A 95 38.82 -22.23 -3.96
C SER A 95 37.52 -21.50 -4.33
N ILE A 96 37.54 -20.18 -4.21
CA ILE A 96 36.44 -19.32 -4.62
C ILE A 96 36.91 -18.46 -5.77
N ASP A 97 36.16 -18.46 -6.87
CA ASP A 97 36.39 -17.57 -8.02
C ASP A 97 35.23 -16.60 -8.14
N ILE A 98 35.50 -15.32 -7.87
CA ILE A 98 34.57 -14.21 -8.04
C ILE A 98 34.88 -13.54 -9.38
N PRO A 99 34.04 -13.68 -10.42
CA PRO A 99 34.24 -13.01 -11.68
C PRO A 99 34.12 -11.48 -11.51
N LYS A 100 34.70 -10.75 -12.44
CA LYS A 100 34.45 -9.30 -12.50
C LYS A 100 32.99 -9.09 -12.90
N ILE A 101 32.19 -8.58 -11.95
CA ILE A 101 30.80 -8.25 -12.19
C ILE A 101 30.73 -6.79 -12.58
N GLU A 102 30.38 -6.52 -13.82
CA GLU A 102 30.15 -5.17 -14.36
C GLU A 102 28.89 -5.24 -15.23
N TYR A 103 27.77 -5.02 -14.60
CA TYR A 103 26.52 -4.84 -15.31
C TYR A 103 26.22 -3.35 -15.40
N GLU A 104 25.97 -2.84 -16.60
CA GLU A 104 25.52 -1.47 -16.81
C GLU A 104 24.30 -1.47 -17.73
N TYR A 105 23.27 -0.74 -17.32
CA TYR A 105 22.11 -0.45 -18.13
C TYR A 105 21.89 1.06 -18.15
N GLU A 106 21.68 1.64 -19.31
CA GLU A 106 21.39 3.06 -19.47
C GLU A 106 20.04 3.25 -20.16
N THR A 107 19.17 4.06 -19.55
CA THR A 107 17.89 4.41 -20.15
C THR A 107 18.08 5.35 -21.34
N ASP A 108 17.13 5.32 -22.29
CA ASP A 108 17.05 6.39 -23.29
C ASP A 108 16.82 7.74 -22.59
N LYS A 109 17.46 8.80 -23.05
CA LYS A 109 17.33 10.15 -22.49
C LYS A 109 15.88 10.65 -22.45
N LYS A 110 15.04 10.22 -23.38
CA LYS A 110 13.61 10.54 -23.41
C LYS A 110 12.81 9.83 -22.30
N ASN A 111 13.35 8.77 -21.72
CA ASN A 111 12.77 7.98 -20.65
C ASN A 111 13.28 8.42 -19.27
N GLY A 112 13.54 9.71 -19.10
CA GLY A 112 13.93 10.26 -17.82
C GLY A 112 13.60 11.75 -17.70
N VAL A 113 12.97 12.14 -16.61
CA VAL A 113 12.58 13.53 -16.34
C VAL A 113 13.81 14.47 -16.30
N LEU A 114 14.93 13.97 -15.79
CA LEU A 114 16.18 14.73 -15.69
C LEU A 114 17.22 14.33 -16.75
N GLY A 115 16.90 13.42 -17.65
CA GLY A 115 17.78 12.87 -18.66
C GLY A 115 17.94 11.35 -18.53
N ALA A 116 18.95 10.77 -19.17
CA ALA A 116 19.22 9.35 -19.07
C ALA A 116 19.70 8.96 -17.66
N TYR A 117 19.25 7.79 -17.21
CA TYR A 117 19.71 7.18 -15.96
C TYR A 117 20.59 5.98 -16.25
N LYS A 118 21.59 5.78 -15.42
CA LYS A 118 22.49 4.62 -15.48
C LYS A 118 22.28 3.77 -14.23
N ILE A 119 21.96 2.48 -14.44
CA ILE A 119 21.95 1.45 -13.41
C ILE A 119 23.26 0.67 -13.53
N LYS A 120 23.91 0.41 -12.43
CA LYS A 120 25.18 -0.30 -12.39
C LYS A 120 25.16 -1.33 -11.26
N VAL A 121 25.68 -2.54 -11.56
CA VAL A 121 25.96 -3.55 -10.54
C VAL A 121 27.43 -3.86 -10.54
N THR A 122 28.03 -3.81 -9.36
CA THR A 122 29.44 -4.12 -9.17
C THR A 122 29.65 -5.07 -8.02
N SER A 123 30.76 -5.82 -8.05
CA SER A 123 31.22 -6.63 -6.93
C SER A 123 32.32 -5.91 -6.17
N SER A 124 32.29 -5.96 -4.85
CA SER A 124 33.36 -5.41 -3.99
C SER A 124 34.68 -6.18 -4.08
N LYS A 125 34.64 -7.44 -4.52
CA LYS A 125 35.83 -8.30 -4.72
C LYS A 125 35.74 -9.02 -6.05
N LYS A 126 36.90 -9.38 -6.58
CA LYS A 126 37.10 -10.18 -7.82
C LYS A 126 38.36 -11.01 -7.71
N GLY A 127 38.39 -12.12 -8.44
CA GLY A 127 39.56 -13.01 -8.55
C GLY A 127 39.43 -14.25 -7.70
N PHE A 128 40.55 -14.95 -7.52
CA PHE A 128 40.63 -16.24 -6.86
C PHE A 128 41.04 -16.10 -5.40
N TYR A 129 40.36 -16.83 -4.51
CA TYR A 129 40.60 -16.87 -3.08
C TYR A 129 40.63 -18.31 -2.62
N GLN A 130 41.47 -18.60 -1.60
CA GLN A 130 41.50 -19.89 -0.91
C GLN A 130 40.84 -19.70 0.46
N LEU A 131 39.99 -20.62 0.84
CA LEU A 131 39.26 -20.58 2.10
C LEU A 131 39.50 -21.88 2.86
N SER A 132 40.13 -21.80 4.02
CA SER A 132 40.39 -22.95 4.90
C SER A 132 39.07 -23.46 5.52
N PRO A 133 39.04 -24.69 6.08
CA PRO A 133 37.90 -25.18 6.85
C PRO A 133 37.49 -24.21 7.96
N ASN A 134 36.18 -23.97 8.10
CA ASN A 134 35.54 -23.03 9.03
C ASN A 134 35.92 -21.54 8.83
N GLU A 135 36.59 -21.21 7.75
CA GLU A 135 36.87 -19.82 7.41
C GLU A 135 35.69 -19.19 6.66
N ILE A 136 35.52 -17.86 6.82
CA ILE A 136 34.48 -17.07 6.15
C ILE A 136 35.12 -16.15 5.12
N PHE A 137 34.61 -16.18 3.91
CA PHE A 137 34.91 -15.21 2.88
C PHE A 137 33.72 -14.28 2.69
N GLU A 138 33.98 -12.96 2.56
CA GLU A 138 32.93 -11.96 2.40
C GLU A 138 33.17 -11.12 1.15
N TYR A 139 32.11 -10.89 0.38
CA TYR A 139 32.05 -9.91 -0.69
C TYR A 139 30.66 -9.26 -0.73
N SER A 140 30.48 -8.24 -1.56
CA SER A 140 29.19 -7.58 -1.68
C SER A 140 28.87 -7.26 -3.13
N LEU A 141 27.59 -7.34 -3.47
CA LEU A 141 27.02 -6.83 -4.70
C LEU A 141 26.42 -5.46 -4.41
N ILE A 142 26.73 -4.49 -5.24
CA ILE A 142 26.29 -3.11 -5.07
C ILE A 142 25.50 -2.72 -6.31
N TYR A 143 24.20 -2.53 -6.12
CA TYR A 143 23.24 -2.11 -7.14
C TYR A 143 23.02 -0.60 -6.97
N SER A 144 23.40 0.19 -7.95
CA SER A 144 23.31 1.66 -7.88
C SER A 144 22.60 2.22 -9.10
N ALA A 145 21.94 3.37 -8.91
CA ALA A 145 21.40 4.13 -10.03
C ALA A 145 21.71 5.63 -9.87
N ARG A 146 21.90 6.33 -10.99
CA ARG A 146 22.18 7.75 -11.04
C ARG A 146 21.83 8.36 -12.39
N LEU A 147 21.85 9.68 -12.49
CA LEU A 147 21.92 10.33 -13.79
C LEU A 147 23.18 9.89 -14.53
N SER A 148 23.10 9.63 -15.82
CA SER A 148 24.22 9.10 -16.63
C SER A 148 25.45 10.01 -16.61
N ASN A 149 25.25 11.32 -16.51
CA ASN A 149 26.32 12.33 -16.43
C ASN A 149 26.78 12.63 -15.00
N ALA A 150 26.17 12.03 -13.96
CA ALA A 150 26.60 12.24 -12.59
C ALA A 150 27.84 11.41 -12.25
N ILE A 151 28.63 11.92 -11.33
CA ILE A 151 29.80 11.21 -10.80
C ILE A 151 29.31 9.97 -10.04
N GLU A 152 30.00 8.85 -10.25
CA GLU A 152 29.72 7.63 -9.50
C GLU A 152 30.10 7.82 -8.02
N PRO A 153 29.14 7.62 -7.08
CA PRO A 153 29.47 7.78 -5.67
C PRO A 153 30.36 6.65 -5.18
N TYR A 154 31.26 6.95 -4.27
CA TYR A 154 31.98 5.94 -3.52
C TYR A 154 31.05 5.34 -2.45
N ILE A 155 30.91 4.01 -2.45
CA ILE A 155 30.07 3.28 -1.52
C ILE A 155 30.95 2.44 -0.60
N SER A 156 30.91 2.74 0.69
CA SER A 156 31.50 1.90 1.73
C SER A 156 30.40 0.98 2.29
N VAL A 157 30.46 -0.29 1.97
CA VAL A 157 29.44 -1.29 2.40
C VAL A 157 29.28 -1.31 3.92
N ASP A 158 30.40 -1.33 4.66
CA ASP A 158 30.37 -1.35 6.13
C ASP A 158 29.73 -0.09 6.73
N PHE A 159 29.98 1.07 6.12
CA PHE A 159 29.38 2.31 6.55
C PHE A 159 27.87 2.34 6.30
N GLU A 160 27.43 1.90 5.12
CA GLU A 160 26.00 1.81 4.79
C GLU A 160 25.28 0.75 5.66
N PHE A 161 25.94 -0.37 5.92
CA PHE A 161 25.42 -1.40 6.82
C PHE A 161 25.21 -0.86 8.24
N LYS A 162 26.23 -0.17 8.78
CA LYS A 162 26.14 0.46 10.10
C LYS A 162 25.01 1.48 10.20
N LYS A 163 24.86 2.35 9.19
CA LYS A 163 23.74 3.29 9.14
C LYS A 163 22.39 2.59 9.11
N ARG A 164 22.30 1.47 8.38
CA ARG A 164 21.08 0.66 8.35
C ARG A 164 20.76 0.07 9.70
N GLU A 165 21.75 -0.52 10.37
CA GLU A 165 21.59 -1.05 11.72
C GLU A 165 21.18 0.02 12.72
N GLU A 166 21.78 1.20 12.66
CA GLU A 166 21.43 2.34 13.52
C GLU A 166 19.97 2.78 13.30
N LEU A 167 19.53 2.90 12.04
CA LEU A 167 18.13 3.22 11.70
C LEU A 167 17.16 2.19 12.26
N VAL A 168 17.44 0.91 12.03
CA VAL A 168 16.58 -0.21 12.48
C VAL A 168 16.54 -0.25 14.00
N SER A 169 17.71 -0.24 14.67
CA SER A 169 17.80 -0.28 16.12
C SER A 169 17.08 0.88 16.78
N LYS A 170 17.28 2.10 16.26
CA LYS A 170 16.56 3.28 16.76
C LYS A 170 15.06 3.13 16.59
N THR A 171 14.59 2.78 15.39
CA THR A 171 13.16 2.62 15.12
C THR A 171 12.52 1.54 16.00
N TYR A 172 13.24 0.45 16.28
CA TYR A 172 12.75 -0.62 17.14
C TYR A 172 12.64 -0.19 18.61
N SER A 173 13.58 0.65 19.08
CA SER A 173 13.57 1.16 20.46
C SER A 173 12.60 2.32 20.67
N ASP A 174 12.23 3.07 19.62
CA ASP A 174 11.26 4.15 19.71
C ASP A 174 9.83 3.57 19.80
N LEU A 175 9.01 4.08 20.70
CA LEU A 175 7.60 3.71 20.88
C LEU A 175 7.35 2.20 20.86
N VAL A 176 7.64 1.52 21.96
CA VAL A 176 7.46 0.07 22.08
C VAL A 176 6.01 -0.27 22.40
N PHE A 177 5.46 -1.24 21.69
CA PHE A 177 4.16 -1.84 21.96
C PHE A 177 4.36 -3.27 22.46
N GLU A 178 3.82 -3.56 23.65
CA GLU A 178 3.86 -4.87 24.27
C GLU A 178 2.45 -5.37 24.57
N SER A 179 2.11 -6.53 24.05
CA SER A 179 0.86 -7.23 24.30
C SER A 179 1.14 -8.72 24.56
N PRO A 180 0.16 -9.49 25.06
CA PRO A 180 0.28 -10.94 25.14
C PRO A 180 0.44 -11.62 23.77
N ASP A 181 -0.04 -10.99 22.69
CA ASP A 181 0.06 -11.49 21.33
C ASP A 181 1.37 -11.03 20.66
N LYS A 182 2.26 -12.01 20.40
CA LYS A 182 3.56 -11.74 19.76
C LYS A 182 3.45 -11.32 18.30
N ILE A 183 2.35 -11.70 17.60
CA ILE A 183 2.12 -11.31 16.22
C ILE A 183 1.84 -9.83 16.16
N LEU A 184 0.95 -9.32 17.04
CA LEU A 184 0.66 -7.88 17.13
C LEU A 184 1.91 -7.06 17.47
N ASN A 185 2.74 -7.54 18.38
CA ASN A 185 3.99 -6.86 18.75
C ASN A 185 4.97 -6.78 17.56
N SER A 186 5.10 -7.88 16.82
CA SER A 186 5.94 -7.93 15.61
C SER A 186 5.39 -7.06 14.50
N PHE A 187 4.08 -7.11 14.28
CA PHE A 187 3.39 -6.27 13.29
C PHE A 187 3.59 -4.78 13.56
N PHE A 188 3.39 -4.34 14.82
CA PHE A 188 3.59 -2.95 15.19
C PHE A 188 5.04 -2.48 14.97
N THR A 189 6.01 -3.32 15.36
CA THR A 189 7.44 -3.03 15.16
C THR A 189 7.79 -2.92 13.68
N PHE A 190 7.23 -3.81 12.85
CA PHE A 190 7.43 -3.79 11.40
C PHE A 190 6.78 -2.57 10.75
N ALA A 191 5.54 -2.22 11.14
CA ALA A 191 4.83 -1.07 10.63
C ALA A 191 5.57 0.26 10.90
N LYS A 192 6.17 0.43 12.08
CA LYS A 192 7.01 1.59 12.40
C LYS A 192 8.19 1.72 11.43
N LEU A 193 8.88 0.62 11.18
CA LEU A 193 10.03 0.61 10.28
C LEU A 193 9.59 0.97 8.86
N ARG A 194 8.48 0.38 8.38
CA ARG A 194 7.93 0.71 7.05
C ARG A 194 7.57 2.19 6.92
N ALA A 195 6.97 2.78 7.95
CA ALA A 195 6.68 4.21 7.95
C ALA A 195 7.95 5.07 7.82
N VAL A 196 9.01 4.75 8.59
CA VAL A 196 10.26 5.51 8.55
C VAL A 196 11.02 5.32 7.23
N GLU A 197 11.03 4.12 6.66
CA GLU A 197 11.71 3.81 5.40
C GLU A 197 11.08 4.48 4.17
N SER A 198 9.82 4.88 4.27
CA SER A 198 9.08 5.46 3.15
C SER A 198 9.23 6.99 3.05
N ILE A 199 10.19 7.58 3.76
CA ILE A 199 10.48 9.01 3.69
C ILE A 199 11.60 9.26 2.68
N PHE A 200 11.30 10.10 1.67
CA PHE A 200 12.24 10.43 0.59
C PHE A 200 12.53 11.93 0.53
N LYS A 201 13.77 12.29 0.19
CA LYS A 201 14.14 13.65 -0.14
C LYS A 201 13.79 13.95 -1.59
N THR A 202 12.79 14.78 -1.79
CA THR A 202 12.26 15.14 -3.11
C THR A 202 12.57 16.60 -3.45
N LYS A 203 12.22 17.04 -4.68
CA LYS A 203 12.24 18.47 -5.03
C LYS A 203 11.24 19.29 -4.20
N GLY A 204 10.15 18.68 -3.77
CA GLY A 204 9.15 19.29 -2.89
C GLY A 204 9.50 19.23 -1.41
N GLY A 205 10.70 18.83 -1.02
CA GLY A 205 11.14 18.62 0.36
C GLY A 205 11.09 17.15 0.79
N LEU A 206 11.17 16.87 2.08
CA LEU A 206 10.94 15.51 2.58
C LEU A 206 9.46 15.13 2.38
N MET A 207 9.24 13.96 1.83
CA MET A 207 7.92 13.37 1.62
C MET A 207 7.93 11.92 2.09
N HIS A 208 6.96 11.55 2.90
CA HIS A 208 6.59 10.15 3.09
C HIS A 208 5.75 9.73 1.89
N ALA A 209 6.07 8.61 1.26
CA ALA A 209 5.30 8.07 0.16
C ALA A 209 4.71 6.70 0.53
N PRO A 210 3.60 6.29 -0.08
CA PRO A 210 3.05 4.96 0.18
C PRO A 210 4.03 3.88 -0.29
N GLY A 211 4.03 2.76 0.40
CA GLY A 211 4.81 1.60 0.02
C GLY A 211 4.27 0.93 -1.24
N GLY A 212 5.00 -0.07 -1.75
CA GLY A 212 4.62 -0.88 -2.91
C GLY A 212 5.29 -0.45 -4.21
N GLY A 213 5.26 -1.32 -5.20
CA GLY A 213 6.09 -1.37 -6.40
C GLY A 213 6.45 -0.06 -7.09
N ARG A 214 5.49 0.76 -7.54
CA ARG A 214 5.77 1.98 -8.31
C ARG A 214 5.19 3.26 -7.72
N TYR A 215 4.54 3.19 -6.53
CA TYR A 215 3.82 4.29 -5.89
C TYR A 215 4.70 5.19 -5.01
N TYR A 216 5.98 5.33 -5.33
CA TYR A 216 6.94 5.99 -4.43
C TYR A 216 7.14 7.48 -4.70
N ALA A 217 6.37 8.08 -5.59
CA ALA A 217 6.72 9.41 -6.06
C ALA A 217 5.64 10.45 -5.76
N ALA A 218 4.78 10.19 -4.79
CA ALA A 218 3.70 11.10 -4.43
C ALA A 218 3.29 10.95 -2.96
N ILE A 219 2.51 11.90 -2.46
CA ILE A 219 1.76 11.81 -1.22
C ILE A 219 0.28 11.60 -1.54
N TRP A 220 -0.43 10.86 -0.70
CA TRP A 220 -1.89 10.68 -0.74
C TRP A 220 -2.52 11.14 0.56
N ALA A 221 -3.77 11.59 0.51
CA ALA A 221 -4.48 12.06 1.69
C ALA A 221 -4.68 10.93 2.72
N ASN A 222 -5.05 9.73 2.26
CA ASN A 222 -5.20 8.58 3.14
C ASN A 222 -3.86 8.12 3.71
N ASP A 223 -2.87 7.76 2.88
CA ASP A 223 -1.60 7.20 3.36
C ASP A 223 -0.84 8.17 4.27
N GLN A 224 -0.79 9.44 3.93
CA GLN A 224 -0.01 10.43 4.66
C GLN A 224 -0.86 11.20 5.67
N ALA A 225 -1.92 11.89 5.25
CA ALA A 225 -2.63 12.78 6.17
C ALA A 225 -3.42 11.99 7.22
N GLU A 226 -4.08 10.89 6.85
CA GLU A 226 -4.85 10.09 7.79
C GLU A 226 -3.96 9.24 8.70
N TYR A 227 -2.98 8.50 8.12
CA TYR A 227 -2.25 7.46 8.86
C TYR A 227 -0.84 7.88 9.29
N ALA A 228 0.06 8.16 8.35
CA ALA A 228 1.48 8.30 8.68
C ALA A 228 1.80 9.60 9.42
N ASN A 229 1.24 10.73 8.98
CA ASN A 229 1.57 12.04 9.55
C ASN A 229 1.21 12.17 11.03
N PRO A 230 -0.02 11.82 11.50
CA PRO A 230 -0.36 11.91 12.91
C PRO A 230 0.41 10.91 13.78
N PHE A 231 1.01 9.89 13.21
CA PHE A 231 1.80 8.89 13.92
C PHE A 231 3.24 9.33 14.21
N PHE A 232 3.89 10.10 13.31
CA PHE A 232 5.29 10.50 13.46
C PHE A 232 5.66 11.24 14.75
N PRO A 233 4.83 12.12 15.32
CA PRO A 233 5.12 12.75 16.61
C PRO A 233 5.30 11.74 17.74
N PHE A 234 4.50 10.66 17.77
CA PHE A 234 4.61 9.60 18.77
C PHE A 234 5.88 8.77 18.62
N LEU A 235 6.39 8.61 17.40
CA LEU A 235 7.70 8.01 17.16
C LEU A 235 8.86 8.93 17.56
N GLY A 236 8.62 10.24 17.69
CA GLY A 236 9.71 11.21 17.87
C GLY A 236 10.68 11.28 16.68
N ASN A 237 10.26 10.84 15.50
CA ASN A 237 11.11 10.82 14.31
C ASN A 237 11.12 12.21 13.65
N LEU A 238 12.31 12.85 13.63
CA LEU A 238 12.45 14.22 13.12
C LEU A 238 12.16 14.33 11.63
N GLU A 239 12.67 13.39 10.83
CA GLU A 239 12.45 13.35 9.37
C GLU A 239 10.98 13.08 9.06
N GLY A 240 10.33 12.20 9.86
CA GLY A 240 8.90 11.94 9.79
C GLY A 240 8.05 13.18 10.09
N ASN A 241 8.37 13.90 11.16
CA ASN A 241 7.67 15.14 11.50
C ASN A 241 7.85 16.22 10.43
N GLU A 242 9.07 16.39 9.89
CA GLU A 242 9.32 17.32 8.78
C GLU A 242 8.53 16.92 7.51
N SER A 243 8.52 15.62 7.17
CA SER A 243 7.76 15.13 6.02
C SER A 243 6.24 15.34 6.19
N ALA A 244 5.71 15.18 7.41
CA ALA A 244 4.33 15.43 7.73
C ALA A 244 3.95 16.91 7.55
N ILE A 245 4.74 17.83 8.12
CA ILE A 245 4.53 19.27 7.97
C ILE A 245 4.55 19.65 6.48
N ASN A 246 5.52 19.12 5.74
CA ASN A 246 5.66 19.39 4.32
C ASN A 246 4.47 18.85 3.51
N SER A 247 3.98 17.66 3.83
CA SER A 247 2.77 17.07 3.25
C SER A 247 1.56 17.99 3.42
N PHE A 248 1.29 18.48 4.64
CA PHE A 248 0.20 19.40 4.88
C PHE A 248 0.36 20.75 4.16
N ARG A 249 1.60 21.25 4.03
CA ARG A 249 1.90 22.44 3.21
C ARG A 249 1.54 22.22 1.74
N HIS A 250 1.82 21.04 1.21
CA HIS A 250 1.44 20.71 -0.17
C HIS A 250 -0.06 20.69 -0.36
N PHE A 251 -0.83 20.09 0.53
CA PHE A 251 -2.30 20.12 0.49
C PHE A 251 -2.84 21.56 0.64
N ALA A 252 -2.27 22.37 1.54
CA ALA A 252 -2.70 23.75 1.76
C ALA A 252 -2.59 24.66 0.52
N ARG A 253 -1.74 24.32 -0.46
CA ARG A 253 -1.62 25.06 -1.72
C ARG A 253 -2.88 25.03 -2.58
N PHE A 254 -3.77 24.07 -2.35
CA PHE A 254 -4.99 23.86 -3.13
C PHE A 254 -6.26 24.42 -2.44
N ILE A 255 -6.11 25.10 -1.30
CA ILE A 255 -7.20 25.86 -0.68
C ILE A 255 -7.72 26.88 -1.70
N ASN A 256 -9.06 26.94 -1.84
CA ASN A 256 -9.70 27.84 -2.78
C ASN A 256 -11.05 28.35 -2.25
N ASP A 257 -11.50 29.50 -2.72
CA ASP A 257 -12.75 30.15 -2.27
C ASP A 257 -14.01 29.42 -2.72
N GLU A 258 -13.92 28.58 -3.73
CA GLU A 258 -15.04 27.85 -4.31
C GLU A 258 -15.31 26.51 -3.62
N TYR A 259 -14.48 26.12 -2.65
CA TYR A 259 -14.51 24.81 -1.99
C TYR A 259 -14.51 23.65 -2.99
N LYS A 260 -13.68 23.75 -4.05
CA LYS A 260 -13.36 22.59 -4.89
C LYS A 260 -12.44 21.64 -4.11
N PRO A 261 -12.62 20.32 -4.28
CA PRO A 261 -11.81 19.34 -3.55
C PRO A 261 -10.30 19.57 -3.69
N ILE A 262 -9.56 19.43 -2.61
CA ILE A 262 -8.10 19.30 -2.64
C ILE A 262 -7.78 17.97 -3.35
N PRO A 263 -6.76 17.92 -4.23
CA PRO A 263 -6.38 16.68 -4.88
C PRO A 263 -6.06 15.56 -3.89
N SER A 264 -6.50 14.35 -4.20
CA SER A 264 -6.24 13.16 -3.39
C SER A 264 -4.75 12.83 -3.29
N SER A 265 -3.97 13.14 -4.33
CA SER A 265 -2.53 12.95 -4.34
C SER A 265 -1.76 14.12 -4.96
N ILE A 266 -0.52 14.30 -4.52
CA ILE A 266 0.39 15.33 -5.01
C ILE A 266 1.74 14.67 -5.30
N ILE A 267 2.25 14.86 -6.53
CA ILE A 267 3.46 14.20 -7.00
C ILE A 267 4.71 14.83 -6.39
N ALA A 268 5.80 14.08 -6.33
CA ALA A 268 7.06 14.47 -5.72
C ALA A 268 7.70 15.74 -6.32
N GLU A 269 7.40 16.08 -7.57
CA GLU A 269 7.77 17.34 -8.21
C GLU A 269 6.99 18.53 -7.64
N GLY A 270 5.89 18.28 -6.93
CA GLY A 270 5.10 19.27 -6.22
C GLY A 270 4.18 20.12 -7.07
N ILE A 271 4.00 19.80 -8.35
CA ILE A 271 3.19 20.60 -9.30
C ILE A 271 1.96 19.89 -9.83
N ASP A 272 1.95 18.57 -9.84
CA ASP A 272 0.83 17.79 -10.35
C ASP A 272 0.14 16.94 -9.30
N PHE A 273 -1.07 16.53 -9.63
CA PHE A 273 -1.97 15.84 -8.74
C PHE A 273 -2.80 14.80 -9.51
N TRP A 274 -3.25 13.80 -8.78
CA TRP A 274 -4.20 12.82 -9.27
C TRP A 274 -5.53 12.96 -8.52
N ASN A 275 -6.64 12.92 -9.25
CA ASN A 275 -7.99 13.08 -8.70
C ASN A 275 -9.04 12.27 -9.49
N ALA A 276 -8.65 11.09 -10.00
CA ALA A 276 -9.51 10.29 -10.88
C ALA A 276 -10.70 9.64 -10.16
N ALA A 277 -10.59 9.39 -8.85
CA ALA A 277 -11.65 8.74 -8.07
C ALA A 277 -12.65 9.72 -7.41
N GLY A 278 -12.60 11.00 -7.77
CA GLY A 278 -13.43 12.03 -7.15
C GLY A 278 -13.01 12.36 -5.72
N ASP A 279 -13.97 12.84 -4.92
CA ASP A 279 -13.79 13.09 -3.48
C ASP A 279 -13.91 11.75 -2.72
N ARG A 280 -12.82 11.28 -2.15
CA ARG A 280 -12.72 10.04 -1.37
C ARG A 280 -12.93 10.26 0.13
N GLY A 281 -13.38 11.44 0.55
CA GLY A 281 -13.34 11.87 1.94
C GLY A 281 -12.00 12.53 2.32
N ASP A 282 -11.20 12.90 1.32
CA ASP A 282 -9.83 13.41 1.49
C ASP A 282 -9.74 14.62 2.44
N MET A 283 -10.73 15.52 2.40
CA MET A 283 -10.74 16.69 3.28
C MET A 283 -10.99 16.33 4.75
N ALA A 284 -11.76 15.26 5.01
CA ALA A 284 -11.90 14.73 6.38
C ALA A 284 -10.59 14.11 6.87
N MET A 285 -9.90 13.34 6.01
CA MET A 285 -8.59 12.77 6.29
C MET A 285 -7.54 13.84 6.59
N ILE A 286 -7.50 14.91 5.77
CA ILE A 286 -6.55 16.01 5.93
C ILE A 286 -6.82 16.79 7.22
N ALA A 287 -8.09 17.12 7.50
CA ALA A 287 -8.46 17.85 8.72
C ALA A 287 -8.15 17.04 9.99
N TYR A 288 -8.51 15.76 10.00
CA TYR A 288 -8.22 14.81 11.06
C TYR A 288 -6.71 14.73 11.32
N GLY A 289 -5.95 14.41 10.28
CA GLY A 289 -4.50 14.21 10.41
C GLY A 289 -3.76 15.47 10.79
N ALA A 290 -4.10 16.63 10.21
CA ALA A 290 -3.47 17.90 10.55
C ALA A 290 -3.78 18.33 12.00
N GLY A 291 -5.01 18.13 12.45
CA GLY A 291 -5.42 18.41 13.83
C GLY A 291 -4.67 17.52 14.84
N ARG A 292 -4.71 16.21 14.64
CA ARG A 292 -4.02 15.23 15.49
C ARG A 292 -2.50 15.44 15.49
N PHE A 293 -1.91 15.67 14.32
CA PHE A 293 -0.48 15.96 14.19
C PHE A 293 -0.10 17.22 14.99
N ALA A 294 -0.83 18.33 14.80
CA ALA A 294 -0.50 19.59 15.45
C ALA A 294 -0.56 19.49 16.98
N MET A 295 -1.56 18.78 17.52
CA MET A 295 -1.68 18.53 18.96
C MET A 295 -0.55 17.64 19.48
N ALA A 296 -0.25 16.53 18.81
CA ALA A 296 0.78 15.59 19.25
C ALA A 296 2.20 16.16 19.11
N TYR A 297 2.46 16.93 18.05
CA TYR A 297 3.75 17.59 17.82
C TYR A 297 4.03 18.73 18.79
N GLY A 298 2.97 19.43 19.25
CA GLY A 298 3.04 20.40 20.34
C GLY A 298 3.71 21.72 20.00
N ASP A 299 4.12 21.98 18.73
CA ASP A 299 4.70 23.26 18.32
C ASP A 299 3.61 24.26 17.90
N LYS A 300 3.47 25.31 18.70
CA LYS A 300 2.45 26.35 18.49
C LYS A 300 2.60 27.12 17.17
N LYS A 301 3.83 27.21 16.63
CA LYS A 301 4.06 27.88 15.35
C LYS A 301 3.53 27.01 14.20
N THR A 302 3.86 25.74 14.21
CA THR A 302 3.34 24.75 13.24
C THR A 302 1.81 24.64 13.32
N ALA A 303 1.25 24.59 14.53
CA ALA A 303 -0.18 24.57 14.73
C ALA A 303 -0.89 25.78 14.10
N LYS A 304 -0.33 27.00 14.27
CA LYS A 304 -0.85 28.22 13.62
C LYS A 304 -0.75 28.17 12.10
N GLU A 305 0.33 27.58 11.58
CA GLU A 305 0.54 27.42 10.14
C GLU A 305 -0.49 26.47 9.51
N LEU A 306 -0.81 25.35 10.20
CA LEU A 306 -1.74 24.34 9.70
C LEU A 306 -3.22 24.72 9.91
N TRP A 307 -3.51 25.65 10.79
CA TRP A 307 -4.88 26.03 11.13
C TRP A 307 -5.75 26.42 9.93
N PRO A 308 -5.31 27.24 8.95
CA PRO A 308 -6.14 27.58 7.80
C PRO A 308 -6.55 26.36 6.95
N LEU A 309 -5.68 25.36 6.83
CA LEU A 309 -5.98 24.12 6.14
C LEU A 309 -7.07 23.34 6.88
N ILE A 310 -6.93 23.23 8.20
CA ILE A 310 -7.92 22.55 9.06
C ILE A 310 -9.29 23.22 8.93
N GLU A 311 -9.36 24.54 9.10
CA GLU A 311 -10.63 25.31 8.99
C GLU A 311 -11.29 25.10 7.62
N TRP A 312 -10.50 25.19 6.56
CA TRP A 312 -11.01 25.05 5.20
C TRP A 312 -11.58 23.63 4.95
N CYS A 313 -10.85 22.59 5.37
CA CYS A 313 -11.29 21.21 5.22
C CYS A 313 -12.55 20.92 6.05
N LEU A 314 -12.65 21.46 7.27
CA LEU A 314 -13.85 21.33 8.09
C LEU A 314 -15.06 21.99 7.43
N GLU A 315 -14.90 23.17 6.86
CA GLU A 315 -15.98 23.87 6.15
C GLU A 315 -16.38 23.12 4.86
N PHE A 316 -15.42 22.54 4.13
CA PHE A 316 -15.70 21.67 3.01
C PHE A 316 -16.60 20.49 3.42
N CYS A 317 -16.20 19.74 4.45
CA CYS A 317 -16.98 18.60 4.95
C CYS A 317 -18.37 19.05 5.44
N ARG A 318 -18.48 20.20 6.10
CA ARG A 318 -19.76 20.77 6.53
C ARG A 318 -20.71 20.98 5.35
N LYS A 319 -20.19 21.46 4.21
CA LYS A 319 -20.98 21.67 2.99
C LYS A 319 -21.41 20.35 2.31
N LYS A 320 -20.72 19.26 2.58
CA LYS A 320 -21.02 17.90 2.08
C LYS A 320 -21.96 17.12 3.01
N ILE A 321 -22.38 17.66 4.15
CA ILE A 321 -23.35 16.97 5.01
C ILE A 321 -24.66 16.79 4.25
N ASN A 322 -25.09 15.54 4.13
CA ASN A 322 -26.32 15.17 3.44
C ASN A 322 -27.57 15.31 4.35
N LYS A 323 -28.75 14.97 3.82
CA LYS A 323 -30.03 15.04 4.54
C LYS A 323 -30.10 14.13 5.79
N ASP A 324 -29.29 13.10 5.83
CA ASP A 324 -29.22 12.15 6.94
C ASP A 324 -28.21 12.58 8.02
N GLY A 325 -27.50 13.69 7.79
CA GLY A 325 -26.56 14.30 8.73
C GLY A 325 -25.14 13.74 8.68
N VAL A 326 -24.82 12.87 7.71
CA VAL A 326 -23.48 12.30 7.50
C VAL A 326 -22.77 12.96 6.32
N VAL A 327 -21.44 12.89 6.27
CA VAL A 327 -20.65 13.51 5.20
C VAL A 327 -20.69 12.64 3.95
N ALA A 328 -21.15 13.22 2.84
CA ALA A 328 -21.14 12.58 1.54
C ALA A 328 -19.74 12.60 0.90
N SER A 329 -19.42 11.55 0.16
CA SER A 329 -18.21 11.42 -0.66
C SER A 329 -18.53 10.67 -1.96
N ASP A 330 -17.71 10.84 -2.99
CA ASP A 330 -17.93 10.18 -4.28
C ASP A 330 -17.42 8.72 -4.26
N SER A 331 -16.41 8.46 -3.44
CA SER A 331 -15.81 7.15 -3.21
C SER A 331 -15.14 7.09 -1.83
N ASP A 332 -14.25 6.14 -1.61
CA ASP A 332 -13.40 6.03 -0.44
C ASP A 332 -11.92 5.88 -0.82
N GLU A 333 -11.06 5.62 0.17
CA GLU A 333 -9.63 5.42 -0.04
C GLU A 333 -9.28 4.23 -0.96
N LEU A 334 -10.21 3.31 -1.20
CA LEU A 334 -10.05 2.21 -2.15
C LEU A 334 -10.36 2.60 -3.60
N GLU A 335 -10.64 3.90 -3.85
CA GLU A 335 -10.67 4.49 -5.21
C GLU A 335 -11.69 3.83 -6.15
N GLY A 336 -12.83 3.41 -5.59
CA GLY A 336 -13.90 2.75 -6.35
C GLY A 336 -13.66 1.28 -6.66
N ARG A 337 -12.56 0.67 -6.15
CA ARG A 337 -12.34 -0.79 -6.28
C ARG A 337 -13.40 -1.60 -5.54
N PHE A 338 -14.00 -1.02 -4.52
CA PHE A 338 -15.11 -1.57 -3.77
C PHE A 338 -16.21 -0.52 -3.62
N PRO A 339 -17.49 -0.90 -3.52
CA PRO A 339 -18.57 0.02 -3.25
C PRO A 339 -18.34 0.79 -1.95
N ALA A 340 -18.55 2.11 -1.97
CA ALA A 340 -18.41 2.98 -0.81
C ALA A 340 -19.71 3.71 -0.42
N GLY A 341 -20.77 3.59 -1.25
CA GLY A 341 -22.03 4.32 -1.08
C GLY A 341 -21.87 5.83 -1.30
N ASP A 342 -22.95 6.57 -1.14
CA ASP A 342 -22.96 8.04 -1.23
C ASP A 342 -22.36 8.72 0.01
N ALA A 343 -22.16 7.97 1.08
CA ALA A 343 -21.52 8.38 2.32
C ALA A 343 -20.98 7.13 3.02
N ASN A 344 -19.78 7.20 3.56
CA ASN A 344 -19.15 6.10 4.27
C ASN A 344 -18.78 6.44 5.71
N LEU A 345 -18.64 5.39 6.51
CA LEU A 345 -18.35 5.47 7.95
C LEU A 345 -17.02 6.14 8.25
N ASN A 346 -15.98 5.86 7.41
CA ASN A 346 -14.65 6.42 7.60
C ASN A 346 -14.70 7.94 7.51
N THR A 347 -15.17 8.50 6.41
CA THR A 347 -15.24 9.95 6.17
C THR A 347 -15.99 10.68 7.28
N SER A 348 -17.15 10.14 7.71
CA SER A 348 -17.95 10.79 8.78
C SER A 348 -17.28 10.70 10.15
N SER A 349 -16.60 9.59 10.46
CA SER A 349 -15.89 9.40 11.72
C SER A 349 -14.65 10.30 11.82
N LEU A 350 -13.89 10.42 10.73
CA LEU A 350 -12.74 11.33 10.67
C LEU A 350 -13.17 12.80 10.79
N TYR A 351 -14.28 13.18 10.15
CA TYR A 351 -14.82 14.53 10.31
C TYR A 351 -15.23 14.83 11.75
N TYR A 352 -15.83 13.86 12.44
CA TYR A 352 -16.15 13.99 13.87
C TYR A 352 -14.91 14.33 14.70
N ASP A 353 -13.84 13.55 14.56
CA ASP A 353 -12.61 13.77 15.32
C ASP A 353 -11.91 15.08 14.93
N ALA A 354 -11.92 15.40 13.62
CA ALA A 354 -11.36 16.67 13.16
C ALA A 354 -12.03 17.89 13.80
N LEU A 355 -13.35 17.86 14.04
CA LEU A 355 -14.08 18.91 14.77
C LEU A 355 -13.66 18.97 16.23
N ILE A 356 -13.52 17.81 16.91
CA ILE A 356 -13.05 17.74 18.30
C ILE A 356 -11.62 18.26 18.39
N SER A 357 -10.71 17.75 17.56
CA SER A 357 -9.32 18.16 17.49
C SER A 357 -9.17 19.66 17.22
N ALA A 358 -9.94 20.20 16.26
CA ALA A 358 -9.93 21.62 15.96
C ALA A 358 -10.48 22.46 17.13
N SER A 359 -11.48 21.98 17.88
CA SER A 359 -11.99 22.69 19.04
C SER A 359 -10.94 22.83 20.15
N LEU A 360 -10.17 21.76 20.40
CA LEU A 360 -9.09 21.74 21.40
C LEU A 360 -7.89 22.57 20.92
N LEU A 361 -7.43 22.36 19.71
CA LEU A 361 -6.31 23.10 19.12
C LEU A 361 -6.62 24.60 19.01
N GLY A 362 -7.85 24.94 18.65
CA GLY A 362 -8.32 26.32 18.55
C GLY A 362 -8.30 27.05 19.87
N ASP A 363 -8.63 26.39 20.98
CA ASP A 363 -8.52 26.95 22.33
C ASP A 363 -7.07 27.30 22.66
N GLU A 364 -6.14 26.40 22.41
CA GLU A 364 -4.69 26.63 22.57
C GLU A 364 -4.15 27.77 21.68
N LEU A 365 -4.77 27.98 20.51
CA LEU A 365 -4.42 29.05 19.58
C LEU A 365 -5.17 30.37 19.85
N ASN A 366 -6.01 30.43 20.87
CA ASN A 366 -6.88 31.54 21.22
C ASN A 366 -7.82 32.00 20.08
N LYS A 367 -8.44 31.03 19.41
CA LYS A 367 -9.45 31.27 18.37
C LYS A 367 -10.78 31.73 18.97
N ASP A 368 -11.67 32.27 18.13
CA ASP A 368 -13.00 32.75 18.58
C ASP A 368 -13.77 31.61 19.25
N LYS A 369 -14.19 31.83 20.48
CA LYS A 369 -14.94 30.87 21.28
C LYS A 369 -16.24 30.40 20.59
N ARG A 370 -16.91 31.28 19.87
CA ARG A 370 -18.14 30.95 19.13
C ARG A 370 -17.87 29.90 18.05
N LEU A 371 -16.76 30.05 17.36
CA LEU A 371 -16.32 29.05 16.36
C LEU A 371 -16.06 27.70 17.02
N LEU A 372 -15.35 27.68 18.14
CA LEU A 372 -15.04 26.44 18.85
C LEU A 372 -16.29 25.76 19.43
N ASP A 373 -17.24 26.56 19.96
CA ASP A 373 -18.52 26.01 20.42
C ASP A 373 -19.36 25.46 19.23
N GLN A 374 -19.27 26.08 18.06
CA GLN A 374 -19.89 25.58 16.85
C GLN A 374 -19.29 24.22 16.43
N TYR A 375 -17.97 24.05 16.49
CA TYR A 375 -17.32 22.75 16.19
C TYR A 375 -17.78 21.67 17.16
N LYS A 376 -17.87 21.94 18.46
CA LYS A 376 -18.38 21.00 19.46
C LYS A 376 -19.83 20.59 19.19
N PHE A 377 -20.66 21.57 18.81
CA PHE A 377 -22.05 21.30 18.43
C PHE A 377 -22.15 20.43 17.20
N GLN A 378 -21.36 20.71 16.14
CA GLN A 378 -21.32 19.91 14.93
C GLN A 378 -20.78 18.50 15.22
N ALA A 379 -19.76 18.35 16.07
CA ALA A 379 -19.24 17.05 16.47
C ALA A 379 -20.32 16.20 17.17
N THR A 380 -21.11 16.80 18.05
CA THR A 380 -22.23 16.10 18.69
C THR A 380 -23.29 15.66 17.67
N ALA A 381 -23.60 16.53 16.70
CA ALA A 381 -24.59 16.23 15.67
C ALA A 381 -24.13 15.08 14.75
N ILE A 382 -22.86 15.12 14.28
CA ILE A 382 -22.33 14.08 13.42
C ILE A 382 -22.17 12.75 14.14
N LYS A 383 -21.76 12.73 15.41
CA LYS A 383 -21.72 11.48 16.21
C LYS A 383 -23.09 10.80 16.28
N ASN A 384 -24.15 11.58 16.54
CA ASN A 384 -25.51 11.04 16.55
C ASN A 384 -25.96 10.54 15.17
N ALA A 385 -25.54 11.22 14.11
CA ALA A 385 -25.84 10.81 12.74
C ALA A 385 -25.11 9.52 12.37
N ILE A 386 -23.85 9.36 12.78
CA ILE A 386 -23.07 8.12 12.59
C ILE A 386 -23.81 6.93 13.21
N GLU A 387 -24.22 7.04 14.46
CA GLU A 387 -24.94 5.97 15.13
C GLU A 387 -26.28 5.62 14.42
N LYS A 388 -27.00 6.64 13.99
CA LYS A 388 -28.29 6.46 13.33
C LYS A 388 -28.19 5.87 11.91
N TYR A 389 -27.15 6.27 11.15
CA TYR A 389 -27.02 5.94 9.73
C TYR A 389 -26.21 4.66 9.48
N PHE A 390 -25.12 4.47 10.24
CA PHE A 390 -24.21 3.35 10.07
C PHE A 390 -24.38 2.25 11.13
N GLY A 391 -24.97 2.55 12.29
CA GLY A 391 -25.18 1.56 13.35
C GLY A 391 -26.02 0.40 12.85
N ALA A 392 -25.49 -0.83 12.91
CA ALA A 392 -26.11 -2.03 12.36
C ALA A 392 -25.75 -3.28 13.18
N GLU A 393 -26.44 -4.38 12.88
CA GLU A 393 -26.02 -5.72 13.23
C GLU A 393 -25.50 -6.38 11.95
N MET A 394 -24.22 -6.76 11.94
CA MET A 394 -23.53 -7.33 10.79
C MET A 394 -22.97 -8.69 11.20
N SER A 395 -23.28 -9.74 10.47
CA SER A 395 -22.82 -11.11 10.78
C SER A 395 -23.05 -11.54 12.24
N GLY A 396 -24.13 -11.02 12.90
CA GLY A 396 -24.43 -11.26 14.31
C GLY A 396 -23.68 -10.37 15.30
N TYR A 397 -22.85 -9.43 14.84
CA TYR A 397 -22.14 -8.45 15.67
C TYR A 397 -22.88 -7.12 15.70
N LYS A 398 -23.10 -6.56 16.88
CA LYS A 398 -23.63 -5.20 17.05
C LYS A 398 -22.52 -4.17 16.77
N THR A 399 -22.36 -3.83 15.49
CA THR A 399 -21.29 -2.96 14.99
C THR A 399 -21.84 -1.90 14.02
N TYR A 400 -21.11 -1.61 12.96
CA TYR A 400 -21.47 -0.65 11.93
C TYR A 400 -21.48 -1.31 10.53
N GLN A 401 -22.40 -0.90 9.67
CA GLN A 401 -22.24 -1.03 8.23
C GLN A 401 -21.30 0.07 7.72
N TYR A 402 -20.48 -0.23 6.71
CA TYR A 402 -19.53 0.74 6.20
C TYR A 402 -20.20 1.87 5.40
N PHE A 403 -21.22 1.53 4.63
CA PHE A 403 -22.15 2.44 3.97
C PHE A 403 -23.57 1.88 4.07
N LYS A 404 -24.57 2.68 3.76
CA LYS A 404 -25.97 2.26 3.84
C LYS A 404 -26.22 1.06 2.94
N GLU A 405 -26.84 0.01 3.49
CA GLU A 405 -27.13 -1.26 2.81
C GLU A 405 -25.89 -2.11 2.48
N ASN A 406 -24.73 -1.79 3.04
CA ASN A 406 -23.58 -2.67 2.97
C ASN A 406 -23.85 -3.98 3.75
N LEU A 407 -23.60 -5.11 3.11
CA LEU A 407 -23.88 -6.44 3.67
C LEU A 407 -22.64 -7.15 4.24
N LEU A 408 -21.45 -6.67 3.93
CA LEU A 408 -20.19 -7.30 4.30
C LEU A 408 -19.49 -6.50 5.39
N LEU A 409 -18.85 -7.18 6.32
CA LEU A 409 -17.96 -6.54 7.28
C LEU A 409 -16.76 -5.93 6.55
N ARG A 410 -16.39 -4.71 6.92
CA ARG A 410 -15.23 -3.97 6.42
C ARG A 410 -14.30 -3.63 7.57
N ALA A 411 -12.99 -3.63 7.34
CA ALA A 411 -12.01 -3.27 8.37
C ALA A 411 -12.25 -1.88 8.96
N TRP A 412 -12.77 -0.95 8.17
CA TRP A 412 -13.02 0.44 8.58
C TRP A 412 -14.16 0.62 9.59
N ILE A 413 -14.84 -0.47 10.02
CA ILE A 413 -15.65 -0.42 11.25
C ILE A 413 -14.81 -0.10 12.49
N ALA A 414 -13.48 -0.22 12.39
CA ALA A 414 -12.53 0.20 13.41
C ALA A 414 -12.46 1.73 13.59
N THR A 415 -12.76 2.53 12.54
CA THR A 415 -12.55 3.99 12.58
C THR A 415 -13.29 4.67 13.72
N PRO A 416 -14.57 4.36 14.03
CA PRO A 416 -15.23 4.91 15.23
C PRO A 416 -14.43 4.70 16.52
N LEU A 417 -13.81 3.52 16.72
CA LEU A 417 -12.99 3.26 17.92
C LEU A 417 -11.74 4.14 17.97
N THR A 418 -11.12 4.41 16.82
CA THR A 418 -9.92 5.26 16.75
C THR A 418 -10.20 6.74 17.01
N VAL A 419 -11.46 7.14 16.94
CA VAL A 419 -11.93 8.52 17.16
C VAL A 419 -12.84 8.66 18.39
N ASP A 420 -12.71 7.77 19.37
CA ASP A 420 -13.41 7.80 20.66
C ASP A 420 -14.96 7.68 20.57
N ILE A 421 -15.47 6.99 19.55
CA ILE A 421 -16.88 6.60 19.44
C ILE A 421 -17.01 5.14 19.90
N PHE A 422 -17.41 4.92 21.14
CA PHE A 422 -17.43 3.59 21.77
C PHE A 422 -18.84 2.98 21.90
N ASP A 423 -19.85 3.58 21.29
CA ASP A 423 -21.26 3.18 21.42
C ASP A 423 -21.50 1.71 21.01
N ARG A 424 -20.66 1.16 20.13
CA ARG A 424 -20.69 -0.25 19.66
C ARG A 424 -19.34 -0.97 19.80
N SER A 425 -18.50 -0.54 20.75
CA SER A 425 -17.11 -0.99 20.88
C SER A 425 -16.97 -2.50 21.01
N GLU A 426 -17.75 -3.13 21.89
CA GLU A 426 -17.69 -4.59 22.15
C GLU A 426 -17.94 -5.39 20.86
N GLY A 427 -19.07 -5.21 20.21
CA GLY A 427 -19.40 -5.93 19.00
C GLY A 427 -18.49 -5.59 17.82
N THR A 428 -17.93 -4.36 17.78
CA THR A 428 -16.97 -3.97 16.75
C THR A 428 -15.62 -4.67 16.95
N ILE A 429 -15.13 -4.77 18.19
CA ILE A 429 -13.91 -5.51 18.51
C ILE A 429 -14.09 -6.99 18.18
N ASP A 430 -15.21 -7.59 18.58
CA ASP A 430 -15.52 -8.99 18.28
C ASP A 430 -15.56 -9.25 16.77
N ALA A 431 -16.14 -8.32 15.99
CA ALA A 431 -16.17 -8.42 14.54
C ALA A 431 -14.80 -8.33 13.89
N LEU A 432 -13.95 -7.39 14.35
CA LEU A 432 -12.60 -7.19 13.81
C LEU A 432 -11.68 -8.40 14.04
N PHE A 433 -11.80 -9.04 15.22
CA PHE A 433 -10.99 -10.23 15.56
C PHE A 433 -11.72 -11.55 15.25
N SER A 434 -12.83 -11.49 14.53
CA SER A 434 -13.53 -12.69 14.05
C SER A 434 -12.76 -13.34 12.90
N LYS A 435 -13.05 -14.62 12.65
CA LYS A 435 -12.50 -15.35 11.49
C LYS A 435 -12.93 -14.78 10.12
N GLU A 436 -13.87 -13.83 10.09
CA GLU A 436 -14.33 -13.18 8.87
C GLU A 436 -13.38 -12.06 8.42
N LEU A 437 -12.75 -11.37 9.38
CA LEU A 437 -11.81 -10.28 9.10
C LEU A 437 -10.38 -10.59 9.53
N TRP A 438 -10.19 -11.36 10.62
CA TRP A 438 -8.86 -11.69 11.11
C TRP A 438 -8.35 -12.96 10.46
N THR A 439 -7.34 -12.82 9.61
CA THR A 439 -6.68 -13.92 8.88
C THR A 439 -5.28 -14.18 9.42
N GLU A 440 -4.60 -15.21 8.94
CA GLU A 440 -3.20 -15.47 9.25
C GLU A 440 -2.25 -14.37 8.74
N ASP A 441 -2.67 -13.62 7.72
CA ASP A 441 -1.91 -12.49 7.14
C ASP A 441 -2.26 -11.14 7.79
N GLY A 442 -3.21 -11.09 8.71
CA GLY A 442 -3.67 -9.91 9.43
C GLY A 442 -5.15 -9.58 9.19
N LEU A 443 -5.50 -8.29 9.32
CA LEU A 443 -6.87 -7.83 9.16
C LEU A 443 -7.20 -7.64 7.67
N ALA A 444 -8.18 -8.40 7.17
CA ALA A 444 -8.67 -8.26 5.79
C ALA A 444 -9.44 -6.95 5.61
N SER A 445 -9.30 -6.30 4.47
CA SER A 445 -10.04 -5.07 4.14
C SER A 445 -11.56 -5.27 4.15
N GLN A 446 -12.00 -6.47 3.76
CA GLN A 446 -13.40 -6.88 3.73
C GLN A 446 -13.51 -8.35 4.13
N ALA A 447 -14.62 -8.72 4.76
CA ALA A 447 -14.91 -10.11 5.09
C ALA A 447 -14.91 -10.98 3.84
N ASN A 448 -14.36 -12.18 3.98
CA ASN A 448 -14.34 -13.13 2.88
C ASN A 448 -15.78 -13.53 2.49
N THR A 449 -16.06 -13.47 1.21
CA THR A 449 -17.37 -13.74 0.62
C THR A 449 -17.79 -15.21 0.65
N ASP A 450 -16.87 -16.12 0.94
CA ASP A 450 -17.14 -17.57 1.00
C ASP A 450 -18.30 -17.96 1.92
N GLN A 451 -18.47 -17.24 3.04
CA GLN A 451 -19.59 -17.53 3.96
C GLN A 451 -20.91 -16.95 3.44
N LEU A 452 -20.88 -15.77 2.84
CA LEU A 452 -22.06 -15.20 2.19
C LEU A 452 -22.48 -16.08 0.99
N LEU A 453 -21.52 -16.52 0.19
CA LEU A 453 -21.77 -17.48 -0.89
C LEU A 453 -22.33 -18.79 -0.37
N LYS A 454 -21.80 -19.37 0.70
CA LYS A 454 -22.35 -20.57 1.33
C LYS A 454 -23.77 -20.37 1.83
N SER A 455 -24.17 -19.17 2.21
CA SER A 455 -25.55 -18.84 2.59
C SER A 455 -26.46 -18.63 1.38
N ILE A 456 -25.92 -18.22 0.24
CA ILE A 456 -26.65 -17.98 -1.02
C ILE A 456 -26.62 -19.22 -1.93
N LEU A 457 -25.56 -20.01 -1.90
CA LEU A 457 -25.39 -21.23 -2.71
C LEU A 457 -26.52 -22.25 -2.65
N PRO A 458 -27.26 -22.44 -1.52
CA PRO A 458 -28.46 -23.30 -1.54
C PRO A 458 -29.55 -22.83 -2.49
N PHE A 459 -29.49 -21.56 -2.93
CA PHE A 459 -30.45 -20.95 -3.86
C PHE A 459 -29.91 -20.76 -5.29
N VAL A 460 -28.65 -21.14 -5.52
CA VAL A 460 -27.97 -20.99 -6.82
C VAL A 460 -27.30 -22.31 -7.17
N GLU A 461 -27.74 -22.99 -8.22
CA GLU A 461 -27.03 -24.16 -8.79
C GLU A 461 -25.72 -23.71 -9.45
N LEU A 462 -24.68 -23.47 -8.66
CA LEU A 462 -23.32 -23.23 -9.13
C LEU A 462 -22.49 -24.49 -8.85
N THR A 463 -22.29 -25.29 -9.86
CA THR A 463 -21.71 -26.64 -9.72
C THR A 463 -20.18 -26.67 -9.73
N ASP A 464 -19.45 -25.59 -9.92
CA ASP A 464 -17.98 -25.62 -9.82
C ASP A 464 -17.38 -24.22 -9.54
N LEU A 465 -17.12 -23.93 -8.26
CA LEU A 465 -16.32 -22.77 -7.80
C LEU A 465 -15.10 -23.22 -6.98
N GLN A 466 -14.58 -24.41 -7.22
CA GLN A 466 -13.30 -24.82 -6.62
C GLN A 466 -12.16 -24.28 -7.48
N GLY A 467 -11.50 -23.23 -7.00
CA GLY A 467 -10.26 -22.73 -7.59
C GLY A 467 -10.18 -21.24 -7.91
N HIS A 468 -11.22 -20.46 -7.60
CA HIS A 468 -11.19 -19.01 -7.82
C HIS A 468 -10.69 -18.25 -6.59
N ASP A 469 -9.92 -17.18 -6.80
CA ASP A 469 -9.54 -16.29 -5.72
C ASP A 469 -10.72 -15.41 -5.26
N GLY A 470 -10.57 -14.72 -4.12
CA GLY A 470 -11.67 -13.97 -3.52
C GLY A 470 -12.23 -12.82 -4.38
N ASN A 471 -11.48 -12.35 -5.38
CA ASN A 471 -11.87 -11.23 -6.23
C ASN A 471 -12.97 -11.61 -7.23
N ASP A 472 -12.91 -12.83 -7.79
CA ASP A 472 -13.93 -13.33 -8.71
C ASP A 472 -15.28 -13.49 -8.02
N LEU A 473 -15.26 -13.87 -6.75
CA LEU A 473 -16.45 -14.09 -5.94
C LEU A 473 -17.14 -12.77 -5.56
N GLU A 474 -16.38 -11.71 -5.30
CA GLU A 474 -16.94 -10.38 -5.04
C GLU A 474 -17.61 -9.79 -6.29
N TYR A 475 -17.01 -9.98 -7.45
CA TYR A 475 -17.60 -9.59 -8.73
C TYR A 475 -18.94 -10.30 -8.96
N ILE A 476 -19.03 -11.59 -8.69
CA ILE A 476 -20.26 -12.38 -8.80
C ILE A 476 -21.33 -11.88 -7.81
N ILE A 477 -20.96 -11.51 -6.57
CA ILE A 477 -21.92 -10.99 -5.57
C ILE A 477 -22.45 -9.62 -5.99
N ASN A 478 -21.60 -8.72 -6.44
CA ASN A 478 -22.02 -7.43 -6.97
C ASN A 478 -22.95 -7.60 -8.19
N LEU A 479 -22.66 -8.59 -9.02
CA LEU A 479 -23.51 -9.00 -10.14
C LEU A 479 -24.93 -9.42 -9.68
N PHE A 480 -25.03 -10.25 -8.62
CA PHE A 480 -26.32 -10.72 -8.08
C PHE A 480 -27.08 -9.65 -7.30
N MET A 481 -26.41 -8.65 -6.78
CA MET A 481 -27.02 -7.56 -6.00
C MET A 481 -27.54 -6.41 -6.86
N HIS A 482 -27.18 -6.36 -8.15
CA HIS A 482 -27.67 -5.31 -9.04
C HIS A 482 -29.16 -5.55 -9.39
N PRO A 483 -30.04 -4.53 -9.23
CA PRO A 483 -31.51 -4.69 -9.43
C PRO A 483 -31.92 -5.22 -10.80
N ASP A 484 -31.13 -4.91 -11.85
CA ASP A 484 -31.40 -5.34 -13.22
C ASP A 484 -31.00 -6.79 -13.51
N LEU A 485 -30.23 -7.43 -12.63
CA LEU A 485 -29.73 -8.81 -12.79
C LEU A 485 -30.66 -9.88 -12.22
N LYS A 486 -31.81 -9.52 -11.65
CA LYS A 486 -32.87 -10.46 -11.23
C LYS A 486 -33.53 -11.23 -12.39
N LYS A 487 -32.98 -11.15 -13.58
CA LYS A 487 -33.39 -11.99 -14.70
C LYS A 487 -32.57 -13.28 -14.70
N ASP A 488 -33.05 -14.28 -13.95
CA ASP A 488 -32.60 -15.69 -13.95
C ASP A 488 -32.44 -16.35 -15.34
N SER A 489 -32.62 -15.58 -16.40
CA SER A 489 -32.71 -16.14 -17.74
C SER A 489 -31.39 -16.30 -18.45
N TYR A 490 -30.37 -15.49 -18.11
CA TYR A 490 -29.11 -15.47 -18.87
C TYR A 490 -28.21 -16.69 -18.61
N SER A 491 -28.27 -17.27 -17.43
CA SER A 491 -27.52 -18.49 -17.06
C SER A 491 -28.12 -19.80 -17.57
N LYS A 492 -29.38 -19.79 -17.98
CA LYS A 492 -30.09 -21.03 -18.39
C LYS A 492 -29.53 -21.57 -19.69
N THR A 493 -29.32 -22.89 -19.76
CA THR A 493 -28.84 -23.59 -20.96
C THR A 493 -29.72 -23.42 -22.20
N ASN A 494 -31.01 -23.13 -22.01
CA ASN A 494 -32.00 -22.90 -23.06
C ASN A 494 -32.28 -21.42 -23.32
N PHE A 495 -31.47 -20.50 -22.78
CA PHE A 495 -31.64 -19.08 -23.06
C PHE A 495 -31.32 -18.79 -24.53
N ASP A 496 -32.19 -18.00 -25.18
CA ASP A 496 -32.02 -17.59 -26.56
C ASP A 496 -31.09 -16.37 -26.62
N ASP A 497 -29.83 -16.62 -26.98
CA ASP A 497 -28.76 -15.63 -27.16
C ASP A 497 -28.55 -15.26 -28.65
N SER A 498 -29.52 -15.58 -29.51
CA SER A 498 -29.42 -15.35 -30.97
C SER A 498 -29.25 -13.89 -31.35
N ASN A 499 -29.75 -12.97 -30.51
CA ASN A 499 -29.64 -11.51 -30.70
C ASN A 499 -28.38 -10.90 -30.05
N TRP A 500 -27.53 -11.72 -29.43
CA TRP A 500 -26.32 -11.21 -28.82
C TRP A 500 -25.24 -10.93 -29.88
N GLU A 501 -24.45 -9.87 -29.64
CA GLU A 501 -23.33 -9.54 -30.51
C GLU A 501 -22.25 -10.64 -30.43
N LYS A 502 -21.75 -11.07 -31.59
CA LYS A 502 -20.71 -12.11 -31.67
C LYS A 502 -19.35 -11.43 -31.58
N VAL A 503 -18.61 -11.70 -30.51
CA VAL A 503 -17.26 -11.20 -30.29
C VAL A 503 -16.22 -12.32 -30.42
N LYS A 504 -15.02 -11.96 -30.84
CA LYS A 504 -13.91 -12.91 -30.98
C LYS A 504 -13.03 -12.82 -29.74
N LEU A 505 -12.99 -13.87 -28.93
CA LEU A 505 -12.10 -14.01 -27.80
C LEU A 505 -10.85 -14.86 -28.21
N PRO A 506 -9.66 -14.60 -27.60
CA PRO A 506 -9.37 -13.59 -26.58
C PRO A 506 -9.26 -12.17 -27.16
N GLY A 507 -9.57 -11.16 -26.37
CA GLY A 507 -9.45 -9.76 -26.72
C GLY A 507 -9.77 -8.84 -25.54
N ARG A 508 -9.18 -7.64 -25.49
CA ARG A 508 -9.52 -6.66 -24.49
C ARG A 508 -10.92 -6.09 -24.76
N LEU A 509 -11.70 -5.84 -23.72
CA LEU A 509 -13.08 -5.32 -23.81
C LEU A 509 -13.18 -4.07 -24.72
N GLU A 510 -12.24 -3.15 -24.60
CA GLU A 510 -12.21 -1.92 -25.40
C GLU A 510 -12.00 -2.17 -26.90
N LYS A 511 -11.38 -3.30 -27.26
CA LYS A 511 -11.15 -3.72 -28.65
C LYS A 511 -12.25 -4.62 -29.22
N LEU A 512 -13.10 -5.19 -28.35
CA LEU A 512 -14.20 -6.06 -28.77
C LEU A 512 -15.39 -5.25 -29.32
N PHE A 513 -15.48 -3.97 -28.94
CA PHE A 513 -16.56 -3.06 -29.34
C PHE A 513 -16.01 -1.97 -30.28
N GLU A 514 -15.56 -2.35 -31.48
CA GLU A 514 -15.01 -1.42 -32.47
C GLU A 514 -15.86 -0.14 -32.63
N GLY A 515 -15.32 1.02 -32.17
CA GLY A 515 -15.90 2.33 -32.35
C GLY A 515 -16.99 2.74 -31.35
N LYS A 516 -17.26 1.96 -30.32
CA LYS A 516 -18.10 2.35 -29.19
C LYS A 516 -17.27 2.26 -27.92
N GLU A 517 -17.21 3.34 -27.13
CA GLU A 517 -16.68 3.22 -25.78
C GLU A 517 -17.57 2.24 -24.99
N PRO A 518 -16.99 1.20 -24.34
CA PRO A 518 -17.76 0.36 -23.45
C PRO A 518 -18.35 1.27 -22.36
N SER A 519 -19.66 1.31 -22.25
CA SER A 519 -20.31 1.96 -21.11
C SER A 519 -19.98 1.15 -19.85
N ASP A 520 -19.74 1.82 -18.73
CA ASP A 520 -19.65 1.15 -17.45
C ASP A 520 -20.87 0.24 -17.26
N GLY A 521 -20.63 -1.07 -17.18
CA GLY A 521 -21.72 -2.04 -17.13
C GLY A 521 -21.23 -3.47 -17.08
N ILE A 522 -22.18 -4.36 -16.84
CA ILE A 522 -21.93 -5.78 -16.76
C ILE A 522 -22.12 -6.42 -18.13
N TYR A 523 -21.12 -7.17 -18.57
CA TYR A 523 -21.12 -7.86 -19.86
C TYR A 523 -21.23 -9.37 -19.65
N TRP A 524 -22.19 -10.00 -20.34
CA TRP A 524 -22.36 -11.44 -20.33
C TRP A 524 -21.77 -12.05 -21.59
N PHE A 525 -20.93 -13.06 -21.41
CA PHE A 525 -20.37 -13.84 -22.50
C PHE A 525 -20.88 -15.27 -22.43
N ARG A 526 -21.31 -15.82 -23.57
CA ARG A 526 -21.69 -17.22 -23.68
C ARG A 526 -20.92 -17.88 -24.82
N LYS A 527 -20.40 -19.07 -24.55
CA LYS A 527 -19.73 -19.91 -25.55
C LYS A 527 -20.22 -21.35 -25.44
N LYS A 528 -20.68 -21.91 -26.55
CA LYS A 528 -20.96 -23.36 -26.61
C LYS A 528 -19.66 -24.08 -26.95
N VAL A 529 -19.25 -25.00 -26.08
CA VAL A 529 -18.09 -25.87 -26.26
C VAL A 529 -18.61 -27.29 -26.41
N ASN A 530 -18.28 -27.96 -27.50
CA ASN A 530 -18.58 -29.37 -27.68
C ASN A 530 -17.40 -30.19 -27.12
N ILE A 531 -17.63 -30.90 -26.03
CA ILE A 531 -16.67 -31.80 -25.41
C ILE A 531 -16.91 -33.19 -26.00
N SER A 532 -15.95 -33.69 -26.74
CA SER A 532 -16.06 -34.99 -27.43
C SER A 532 -15.66 -36.19 -26.55
N ASN A 533 -15.00 -35.95 -25.42
CA ASN A 533 -14.58 -36.98 -24.47
C ASN A 533 -14.75 -36.49 -23.04
N THR A 534 -15.58 -37.18 -22.25
CA THR A 534 -15.89 -36.85 -20.86
C THR A 534 -14.93 -37.47 -19.85
N ASP A 535 -13.93 -38.24 -20.30
CA ASP A 535 -12.99 -38.94 -19.43
C ASP A 535 -11.70 -38.14 -19.16
N ASN A 536 -11.59 -36.94 -19.71
CA ASN A 536 -10.45 -36.02 -19.47
C ASN A 536 -10.91 -34.80 -18.67
N ASP A 537 -10.03 -34.32 -17.81
CA ASP A 537 -10.17 -33.02 -17.15
C ASP A 537 -9.93 -31.91 -18.19
N TYR A 538 -10.83 -30.92 -18.22
CA TYR A 538 -10.73 -29.75 -19.09
C TYR A 538 -10.58 -28.50 -18.22
N GLU A 539 -9.55 -27.73 -18.50
CA GLU A 539 -9.31 -26.45 -17.83
C GLU A 539 -9.74 -25.30 -18.75
N LEU A 540 -10.49 -24.36 -18.18
CA LEU A 540 -10.84 -23.10 -18.85
C LEU A 540 -10.00 -21.98 -18.21
N THR A 541 -9.02 -21.48 -18.95
CA THR A 541 -8.14 -20.41 -18.48
C THR A 541 -8.63 -19.08 -19.05
N PHE A 542 -8.82 -18.09 -18.19
CA PHE A 542 -8.99 -16.69 -18.57
C PHE A 542 -7.67 -15.98 -18.27
N GLU A 543 -7.08 -15.37 -19.29
CA GLU A 543 -5.89 -14.52 -19.14
C GLU A 543 -6.37 -13.06 -19.08
N ASP A 544 -5.88 -12.28 -18.09
CA ASP A 544 -6.18 -10.85 -17.92
C ASP A 544 -5.59 -9.99 -19.07
#